data_ce1aec7c632b63e51e8f59a6bd0b47e1
#
_entry.id   ce1aec7c632b63e51e8f59a6bd0b47e1
#
_cell.length_a   1.000
_cell.length_b   1.000
_cell.length_c   1.000
_cell.angle_alpha   90.00
_cell.angle_beta   90.00
_cell.angle_gamma   90.00
#
_symmetry.space_group_name_H-M   'P 1'
#
loop_
_entity.id
_entity.type
_entity.pdbx_description
1 polymer ?
#
loop_
_entity_poly.entity_id
_entity_poly.type
_entity_poly.pdbx_seq_one_letter_code
_entity_poly.pdbx_strand_id
1 'polypeptide(L)'
;MNNDFSKVTIVLPSLNPDDKLNKVVEGLLEAGFKDIVLVNDGSDEAHLEPFRQAGLHKEVTLLVHEVNKGKGRALKTAFSYVVNNRKDSAGVITVDGDNQHTVRDIKACACKMLECKDKVILGCRDFSQDNVPWKSRVGNVSTSLVFRVLCGIK
;
A
#
# COMPACT_ATOMS: atom_id res chain seq x y z
N MET A 1 7.50 17.06 15.65
CA MET A 1 6.15 16.63 16.04
C MET A 1 6.11 15.10 15.90
N ASN A 2 5.89 14.37 17.00
CA ASN A 2 5.64 12.93 16.91
C ASN A 2 4.22 12.74 16.39
N ASN A 3 4.07 12.47 15.10
CA ASN A 3 2.76 12.15 14.56
C ASN A 3 2.38 10.73 15.04
N ASP A 4 1.22 10.62 15.65
CA ASP A 4 0.66 9.35 16.06
C ASP A 4 0.05 8.64 14.86
N PHE A 5 0.69 7.58 14.41
CA PHE A 5 0.21 6.74 13.28
C PHE A 5 -0.69 5.59 13.73
N SER A 6 -1.05 5.50 15.02
CA SER A 6 -1.88 4.41 15.55
C SER A 6 -3.28 4.35 14.93
N LYS A 7 -3.77 5.48 14.40
CA LYS A 7 -5.07 5.60 13.72
C LYS A 7 -4.99 5.50 12.20
N VAL A 8 -3.82 5.23 11.66
CA VAL A 8 -3.63 5.05 10.21
C VAL A 8 -3.61 3.56 9.91
N THR A 9 -4.52 3.11 9.04
CA THR A 9 -4.55 1.72 8.60
C THR A 9 -3.72 1.57 7.33
N ILE A 10 -2.73 0.67 7.35
CA ILE A 10 -1.99 0.27 6.15
C ILE A 10 -2.70 -0.91 5.49
N VAL A 11 -2.86 -0.86 4.17
CA VAL A 11 -3.39 -1.96 3.36
C VAL A 11 -2.31 -2.49 2.44
N LEU A 12 -2.00 -3.79 2.58
CA LEU A 12 -0.96 -4.52 1.85
C LEU A 12 -1.60 -5.66 1.04
N PRO A 13 -2.02 -5.45 -0.22
CA PRO A 13 -2.40 -6.55 -1.09
C PRO A 13 -1.14 -7.27 -1.60
N SER A 14 -1.12 -8.60 -1.53
CA SER A 14 0.04 -9.38 -1.94
C SER A 14 -0.37 -10.70 -2.60
N LEU A 15 0.38 -11.09 -3.62
CA LEU A 15 0.25 -12.35 -4.33
C LEU A 15 1.66 -12.93 -4.51
N ASN A 16 1.88 -14.16 -4.05
CA ASN A 16 3.15 -14.87 -4.12
C ASN A 16 4.35 -14.01 -3.68
N PRO A 17 4.32 -13.44 -2.46
CA PRO A 17 5.41 -12.61 -1.97
C PRO A 17 6.68 -13.42 -1.69
N ASP A 18 7.80 -12.73 -1.75
CA ASP A 18 9.07 -13.16 -1.19
C ASP A 18 9.28 -12.56 0.23
N ASP A 19 10.48 -12.75 0.78
CA ASP A 19 10.86 -12.25 2.11
C ASP A 19 10.80 -10.71 2.24
N LYS A 20 10.62 -9.99 1.14
CA LYS A 20 10.47 -8.52 1.17
C LYS A 20 9.18 -8.11 1.88
N LEU A 21 8.14 -8.95 1.84
CA LEU A 21 6.89 -8.67 2.55
C LEU A 21 7.15 -8.46 4.05
N ASN A 22 7.92 -9.34 4.67
CA ASN A 22 8.24 -9.24 6.10
C ASN A 22 9.07 -7.98 6.40
N LYS A 23 10.02 -7.63 5.54
CA LYS A 23 10.79 -6.39 5.69
C LYS A 23 9.91 -5.14 5.62
N VAL A 24 8.89 -5.16 4.74
CA VAL A 24 7.89 -4.06 4.67
C VAL A 24 7.09 -3.98 5.97
N VAL A 25 6.58 -5.12 6.45
CA VAL A 25 5.78 -5.17 7.69
C VAL A 25 6.61 -4.71 8.88
N GLU A 26 7.82 -5.24 9.07
CA GLU A 26 8.73 -4.84 10.14
C GLU A 26 9.06 -3.34 10.09
N GLY A 27 9.42 -2.83 8.91
CA GLY A 27 9.70 -1.41 8.73
C GLY A 27 8.50 -0.50 9.05
N LEU A 28 7.28 -0.94 8.75
CA LEU A 28 6.05 -0.22 9.11
C LEU A 28 5.82 -0.23 10.62
N LEU A 29 6.01 -1.36 11.30
CA LEU A 29 5.86 -1.50 12.75
C LEU A 29 6.90 -0.64 13.49
N GLU A 30 8.16 -0.67 13.05
CA GLU A 30 9.24 0.18 13.58
C GLU A 30 8.95 1.68 13.37
N ALA A 31 8.29 2.03 12.28
CA ALA A 31 7.88 3.40 11.97
C ALA A 31 6.72 3.91 12.86
N GLY A 32 6.09 3.01 13.63
CA GLY A 32 5.02 3.33 14.58
C GLY A 32 3.60 3.09 14.05
N PHE A 33 3.42 2.47 12.88
CA PHE A 33 2.09 2.02 12.44
C PHE A 33 1.63 0.84 13.31
N LYS A 34 0.35 0.83 13.68
CA LYS A 34 -0.23 -0.14 14.63
C LYS A 34 -1.41 -0.92 14.06
N ASP A 35 -1.79 -0.67 12.82
CA ASP A 35 -2.90 -1.36 12.16
C ASP A 35 -2.54 -1.62 10.70
N ILE A 36 -2.30 -2.89 10.38
CA ILE A 36 -1.92 -3.37 9.04
C ILE A 36 -2.92 -4.43 8.61
N VAL A 37 -3.60 -4.20 7.51
CA VAL A 37 -4.49 -5.18 6.84
C VAL A 37 -3.74 -5.76 5.65
N LEU A 38 -3.24 -6.98 5.83
CA LEU A 38 -2.55 -7.75 4.82
C LEU A 38 -3.54 -8.65 4.08
N VAL A 39 -3.56 -8.61 2.76
CA VAL A 39 -4.44 -9.47 1.95
C VAL A 39 -3.59 -10.44 1.14
N ASN A 40 -3.73 -11.74 1.44
CA ASN A 40 -3.26 -12.81 0.57
C ASN A 40 -4.28 -13.01 -0.55
N ASP A 41 -3.95 -12.63 -1.77
CA ASP A 41 -4.85 -12.72 -2.93
C ASP A 41 -4.73 -14.10 -3.63
N GLY A 42 -4.82 -15.18 -2.86
CA GLY A 42 -4.80 -16.54 -3.40
C GLY A 42 -3.41 -16.99 -3.83
N SER A 43 -2.41 -16.75 -3.00
CA SER A 43 -1.04 -17.24 -3.22
C SER A 43 -0.97 -18.75 -3.16
N ASP A 44 -0.05 -19.33 -3.93
CA ASP A 44 0.25 -20.75 -3.89
C ASP A 44 0.95 -21.16 -2.57
N GLU A 45 1.00 -22.48 -2.31
CA GLU A 45 1.50 -23.03 -1.04
C GLU A 45 2.98 -22.67 -0.78
N ALA A 46 3.80 -22.57 -1.83
CA ALA A 46 5.22 -22.25 -1.72
C ALA A 46 5.47 -20.81 -1.21
N HIS A 47 4.48 -19.92 -1.31
CA HIS A 47 4.58 -18.50 -0.94
C HIS A 47 3.76 -18.13 0.31
N LEU A 48 3.32 -19.12 1.11
CA LEU A 48 2.51 -18.84 2.31
C LEU A 48 3.36 -18.45 3.53
N GLU A 49 4.64 -18.80 3.56
CA GLU A 49 5.49 -18.57 4.73
C GLU A 49 5.63 -17.08 5.10
N PRO A 50 5.82 -16.13 4.15
CA PRO A 50 5.86 -14.72 4.48
C PRO A 50 4.57 -14.22 5.15
N PHE A 51 3.40 -14.74 4.74
CA PHE A 51 2.12 -14.38 5.38
C PHE A 51 2.00 -14.95 6.79
N ARG A 52 2.49 -16.17 7.04
CA ARG A 52 2.49 -16.77 8.38
C ARG A 52 3.34 -15.94 9.34
N GLN A 53 4.55 -15.56 8.91
CA GLN A 53 5.45 -14.72 9.70
C GLN A 53 4.84 -13.35 9.98
N ALA A 54 4.33 -12.65 8.95
CA ALA A 54 3.66 -11.37 9.11
C ALA A 54 2.47 -11.47 10.08
N GLY A 55 1.70 -12.57 10.00
CA GLY A 55 0.52 -12.80 10.85
C GLY A 55 0.83 -13.07 12.33
N LEU A 56 2.11 -13.26 12.72
CA LEU A 56 2.49 -13.36 14.13
C LEU A 56 2.45 -12.02 14.87
N HIS A 57 2.49 -10.91 14.13
CA HIS A 57 2.36 -9.57 14.70
C HIS A 57 0.90 -9.26 15.02
N LYS A 58 0.62 -8.87 16.25
CA LYS A 58 -0.75 -8.52 16.72
C LYS A 58 -1.34 -7.31 15.98
N GLU A 59 -0.51 -6.48 15.40
CA GLU A 59 -0.86 -5.32 14.60
C GLU A 59 -1.29 -5.69 13.18
N VAL A 60 -1.08 -6.95 12.76
CA VAL A 60 -1.39 -7.44 11.41
C VAL A 60 -2.68 -8.23 11.41
N THR A 61 -3.61 -7.83 10.58
CA THR A 61 -4.81 -8.61 10.26
C THR A 61 -4.65 -9.23 8.88
N LEU A 62 -4.59 -10.56 8.81
CA LEU A 62 -4.47 -11.29 7.56
C LEU A 62 -5.86 -11.65 7.02
N LEU A 63 -6.16 -11.20 5.79
CA LEU A 63 -7.32 -11.61 5.00
C LEU A 63 -6.85 -12.53 3.87
N VAL A 64 -7.59 -13.59 3.60
CA VAL A 64 -7.19 -14.59 2.61
C VAL A 64 -8.29 -14.79 1.57
N HIS A 65 -7.92 -14.74 0.30
CA HIS A 65 -8.72 -15.22 -0.80
C HIS A 65 -8.32 -16.67 -1.13
N GLU A 66 -9.29 -17.52 -1.39
CA GLU A 66 -9.05 -18.91 -1.80
C GLU A 66 -8.35 -19.02 -3.15
N VAL A 67 -8.60 -18.04 -4.03
CA VAL A 67 -8.02 -17.96 -5.38
C VAL A 67 -7.65 -16.52 -5.69
N ASN A 68 -6.71 -16.34 -6.61
CA ASN A 68 -6.34 -15.00 -7.11
C ASN A 68 -7.53 -14.31 -7.76
N LYS A 69 -7.90 -13.14 -7.22
CA LYS A 69 -9.00 -12.29 -7.71
C LYS A 69 -8.51 -10.97 -8.30
N GLY A 70 -7.20 -10.76 -8.25
CA GLY A 70 -6.51 -9.56 -8.72
C GLY A 70 -6.44 -8.43 -7.70
N LYS A 71 -5.38 -7.61 -7.81
CA LYS A 71 -5.06 -6.52 -6.88
C LYS A 71 -6.25 -5.60 -6.57
N GLY A 72 -7.05 -5.25 -7.58
CA GLY A 72 -8.22 -4.40 -7.39
C GLY A 72 -9.29 -5.03 -6.48
N ARG A 73 -9.46 -6.36 -6.53
CA ARG A 73 -10.38 -7.07 -5.64
C ARG A 73 -9.80 -7.17 -4.23
N ALA A 74 -8.51 -7.45 -4.11
CA ALA A 74 -7.81 -7.48 -2.83
C ALA A 74 -7.94 -6.13 -2.09
N LEU A 75 -7.73 -5.01 -2.81
CA LEU A 75 -7.95 -3.67 -2.25
C LEU A 75 -9.41 -3.45 -1.80
N LYS A 76 -10.39 -3.85 -2.61
CA LYS A 76 -11.82 -3.74 -2.23
C LYS A 76 -12.14 -4.57 -0.98
N THR A 77 -11.59 -5.77 -0.86
CA THR A 77 -11.74 -6.63 0.33
C THR A 77 -11.16 -5.93 1.56
N ALA A 78 -9.96 -5.39 1.46
CA ALA A 78 -9.33 -4.66 2.56
C ALA A 78 -10.11 -3.40 2.94
N PHE A 79 -10.53 -2.59 1.98
CA PHE A 79 -11.32 -1.38 2.26
C PHE A 79 -12.65 -1.71 2.92
N SER A 80 -13.37 -2.75 2.45
CA SER A 80 -14.60 -3.21 3.09
C SER A 80 -14.35 -3.66 4.52
N TYR A 81 -13.26 -4.37 4.77
CA TYR A 81 -12.86 -4.77 6.12
C TYR A 81 -12.62 -3.55 7.02
N VAL A 82 -11.85 -2.57 6.55
CA VAL A 82 -11.54 -1.36 7.32
C VAL A 82 -12.81 -0.58 7.64
N VAL A 83 -13.67 -0.33 6.65
CA VAL A 83 -14.93 0.42 6.86
C VAL A 83 -15.82 -0.26 7.91
N ASN A 84 -15.85 -1.59 7.95
CA ASN A 84 -16.70 -2.32 8.87
C ASN A 84 -16.08 -2.50 10.27
N ASN A 85 -14.75 -2.60 10.38
CA ASN A 85 -14.08 -3.03 11.60
C ASN A 85 -13.15 -1.98 12.22
N ARG A 86 -12.87 -0.86 11.55
CA ARG A 86 -11.92 0.19 11.98
C ARG A 86 -12.59 1.56 11.99
N LYS A 87 -13.65 1.69 12.79
CA LYS A 87 -14.45 2.94 12.88
C LYS A 87 -13.62 4.18 13.27
N ASP A 88 -12.54 3.99 14.03
CA ASP A 88 -11.67 5.06 14.50
C ASP A 88 -10.47 5.31 13.59
N SER A 89 -10.37 4.60 12.45
CA SER A 89 -9.30 4.85 11.49
C SER A 89 -9.42 6.24 10.90
N ALA A 90 -8.33 6.99 10.93
CA ALA A 90 -8.25 8.33 10.32
C ALA A 90 -8.16 8.26 8.79
N GLY A 91 -7.78 7.11 8.25
CA GLY A 91 -7.69 6.84 6.83
C GLY A 91 -6.82 5.64 6.50
N VAL A 92 -6.74 5.33 5.22
CA VAL A 92 -6.05 4.15 4.70
C VAL A 92 -4.91 4.56 3.78
N ILE A 93 -3.76 3.89 3.92
CA ILE A 93 -2.65 4.00 2.97
C ILE A 93 -2.43 2.63 2.32
N THR A 94 -2.42 2.59 1.00
CA THR A 94 -2.07 1.37 0.26
C THR A 94 -0.58 1.32 0.01
N VAL A 95 0.04 0.18 0.33
CA VAL A 95 1.47 -0.07 0.17
C VAL A 95 1.64 -1.41 -0.55
N ASP A 96 2.60 -1.51 -1.47
CA ASP A 96 2.93 -2.77 -2.13
C ASP A 96 3.93 -3.58 -1.29
N GLY A 97 3.79 -4.92 -1.29
CA GLY A 97 4.64 -5.83 -0.50
C GLY A 97 6.02 -6.09 -1.10
N ASP A 98 6.40 -5.42 -2.19
CA ASP A 98 7.65 -5.64 -2.93
C ASP A 98 8.83 -4.78 -2.44
N ASN A 99 8.62 -4.02 -1.37
CA ASN A 99 9.60 -3.11 -0.76
C ASN A 99 10.09 -1.97 -1.68
N GLN A 100 9.28 -1.55 -2.68
CA GLN A 100 9.61 -0.41 -3.53
C GLN A 100 9.21 0.94 -2.91
N HIS A 101 8.31 0.95 -1.93
CA HIS A 101 7.92 2.14 -1.20
C HIS A 101 8.80 2.32 0.04
N THR A 102 9.48 3.45 0.15
CA THR A 102 10.28 3.71 1.35
C THR A 102 9.38 4.04 2.54
N VAL A 103 9.76 3.60 3.73
CA VAL A 103 9.05 3.93 4.98
C VAL A 103 8.95 5.45 5.17
N ARG A 104 9.97 6.20 4.73
CA ARG A 104 9.97 7.66 4.74
C ARG A 104 8.81 8.24 3.94
N ASP A 105 8.59 7.74 2.73
CA ASP A 105 7.52 8.23 1.84
C ASP A 105 6.14 7.86 2.38
N ILE A 106 6.00 6.64 2.93
CA ILE A 106 4.77 6.20 3.59
C ILE A 106 4.44 7.12 4.78
N LYS A 107 5.43 7.45 5.62
CA LYS A 107 5.26 8.42 6.72
C LYS A 107 4.86 9.81 6.22
N ALA A 108 5.47 10.28 5.14
CA ALA A 108 5.13 11.57 4.55
C ALA A 108 3.67 11.60 4.07
N CYS A 109 3.21 10.54 3.40
CA CYS A 109 1.81 10.38 3.01
C CYS A 109 0.88 10.33 4.23
N ALA A 110 1.25 9.60 5.29
CA ALA A 110 0.48 9.52 6.53
C ALA A 110 0.34 10.89 7.20
N CYS A 111 1.43 11.64 7.33
CA CYS A 111 1.41 12.99 7.87
C CYS A 111 0.45 13.87 7.07
N LYS A 112 0.58 13.84 5.74
CA LYS A 112 -0.25 14.66 4.86
C LYS A 112 -1.73 14.27 4.90
N MET A 113 -2.02 12.98 5.01
CA MET A 113 -3.39 12.48 5.18
C MET A 113 -4.01 12.96 6.50
N LEU A 114 -3.26 12.94 7.60
CA LEU A 114 -3.73 13.42 8.90
C LEU A 114 -3.99 14.94 8.91
N GLU A 115 -3.23 15.71 8.12
CA GLU A 115 -3.45 17.15 7.93
C GLU A 115 -4.66 17.44 7.04
N CYS A 116 -4.89 16.62 6.03
CA CYS A 116 -5.87 16.87 4.96
C CYS A 116 -6.95 15.78 4.95
N LYS A 117 -7.80 15.74 5.98
CA LYS A 117 -8.74 14.63 6.25
C LYS A 117 -9.72 14.27 5.13
N ASP A 118 -10.07 15.23 4.27
CA ASP A 118 -11.08 15.04 3.21
C ASP A 118 -10.46 14.91 1.81
N LYS A 119 -9.16 14.57 1.74
CA LYS A 119 -8.45 14.50 0.47
C LYS A 119 -7.81 13.14 0.24
N VAL A 120 -7.77 12.74 -1.03
CA VAL A 120 -6.93 11.63 -1.48
C VAL A 120 -5.51 12.14 -1.65
N ILE A 121 -4.55 11.49 -0.98
CA ILE A 121 -3.13 11.80 -1.08
C ILE A 121 -2.50 10.82 -2.06
N LEU A 122 -1.93 11.32 -3.13
CA LEU A 122 -1.21 10.51 -4.11
C LEU A 122 0.29 10.73 -3.98
N GLY A 123 1.02 9.66 -3.68
CA GLY A 123 2.48 9.64 -3.76
C GLY A 123 2.92 9.61 -5.22
N CYS A 124 3.45 10.72 -5.72
CA CYS A 124 3.94 10.80 -7.10
C CYS A 124 5.46 10.66 -7.13
N ARG A 125 5.97 9.82 -8.06
CA ARG A 125 7.40 9.78 -8.38
C ARG A 125 7.75 10.97 -9.26
N ASP A 126 8.84 11.65 -8.92
CA ASP A 126 9.40 12.67 -9.79
C ASP A 126 10.22 11.99 -10.90
N PHE A 127 9.65 11.95 -12.09
CA PHE A 127 10.30 11.38 -13.28
C PHE A 127 11.26 12.34 -13.98
N SER A 128 11.44 13.57 -13.48
CA SER A 128 12.38 14.55 -14.02
C SER A 128 13.84 14.28 -13.57
N GLN A 129 14.04 13.45 -12.54
CA GLN A 129 15.36 13.14 -12.00
C GLN A 129 16.21 12.35 -12.99
N ASP A 130 17.54 12.61 -13.00
CA ASP A 130 18.49 12.04 -13.97
C ASP A 130 18.66 10.53 -13.86
N ASN A 131 18.37 9.93 -12.71
CA ASN A 131 18.44 8.50 -12.45
C ASN A 131 17.23 7.69 -12.98
N VAL A 132 16.23 8.36 -13.56
CA VAL A 132 15.04 7.67 -14.11
C VAL A 132 15.34 7.18 -15.52
N PRO A 133 15.17 5.86 -15.80
CA PRO A 133 15.35 5.30 -17.15
C PRO A 133 14.48 6.02 -18.18
N TRP A 134 15.05 6.37 -19.32
CA TRP A 134 14.35 7.10 -20.39
C TRP A 134 13.05 6.41 -20.86
N LYS A 135 13.02 5.06 -20.85
CA LYS A 135 11.83 4.27 -21.18
C LYS A 135 10.66 4.56 -20.24
N SER A 136 10.93 4.73 -18.95
CA SER A 136 9.92 5.08 -17.95
C SER A 136 9.41 6.50 -18.13
N ARG A 137 10.29 7.44 -18.53
CA ARG A 137 9.89 8.82 -18.88
C ARG A 137 8.94 8.83 -20.08
N VAL A 138 9.33 8.16 -21.16
CA VAL A 138 8.53 8.09 -22.40
C VAL A 138 7.19 7.41 -22.13
N GLY A 139 7.17 6.27 -21.41
CA GLY A 139 5.94 5.57 -21.06
C GLY A 139 4.98 6.47 -20.27
N ASN A 140 5.48 7.19 -19.28
CA ASN A 140 4.64 8.08 -18.45
C ASN A 140 4.08 9.27 -19.24
N VAL A 141 4.92 9.92 -20.07
CA VAL A 141 4.49 11.03 -20.92
C VAL A 141 3.42 10.56 -21.92
N SER A 142 3.65 9.42 -22.57
CA SER A 142 2.71 8.84 -23.54
C SER A 142 1.38 8.48 -22.88
N THR A 143 1.41 7.83 -21.72
CA THR A 143 0.22 7.46 -20.96
C THR A 143 -0.55 8.72 -20.51
N SER A 144 0.14 9.71 -19.99
CA SER A 144 -0.46 10.98 -19.57
C SER A 144 -1.12 11.71 -20.75
N LEU A 145 -0.48 11.69 -21.92
CA LEU A 145 -1.06 12.28 -23.14
C LEU A 145 -2.33 11.55 -23.57
N VAL A 146 -2.31 10.22 -23.57
CA VAL A 146 -3.49 9.39 -23.89
C VAL A 146 -4.65 9.69 -22.95
N PHE A 147 -4.41 9.72 -21.63
CA PHE A 147 -5.45 10.05 -20.65
C PHE A 147 -5.97 11.49 -20.83
N ARG A 148 -5.09 12.43 -21.12
CA ARG A 148 -5.49 13.83 -21.39
C ARG A 148 -6.39 13.95 -22.61
N VAL A 149 -6.06 13.23 -23.68
CA VAL A 149 -6.80 13.28 -24.95
C VAL A 149 -8.12 12.50 -24.86
N LEU A 150 -8.09 11.28 -24.29
CA LEU A 150 -9.27 10.41 -24.28
C LEU A 150 -10.23 10.67 -23.11
N CYS A 151 -9.71 11.09 -21.96
CA CYS A 151 -10.50 11.24 -20.74
C CYS A 151 -10.72 12.71 -20.33
N GLY A 152 -10.10 13.68 -21.02
CA GLY A 152 -10.21 15.10 -20.71
C GLY A 152 -9.61 15.48 -19.33
N ILE A 153 -8.77 14.62 -18.73
CA ILE A 153 -8.16 14.82 -17.42
C ILE A 153 -6.90 15.70 -17.59
N LYS A 154 -6.86 16.81 -16.86
CA LYS A 154 -5.68 17.72 -16.84
C LYS A 154 -4.68 17.30 -15.77
#